data_1d79d1508b9072c0ab648d505b285e80
#
_entry.id   1d79d1508b9072c0ab648d505b285e80
#
_cell.length_a   1.000
_cell.length_b   1.000
_cell.length_c   1.000
_cell.angle_alpha   90.00
_cell.angle_beta   90.00
_cell.angle_gamma   90.00
#
_symmetry.space_group_name_H-M   'P 1'
#
loop_
_entity.id
_entity.type
_entity.pdbx_description
1 polymer ?
#
loop_
_entity_poly.entity_id
_entity_poly.type
_entity_poly.pdbx_seq_one_letter_code
_entity_poly.pdbx_strand_id
1 'polypeptide(L)'
;AVPSMNAFGTGNWDMTGGSDPWYMKRVVDYVLANNAHLVVDADRFYPIGGINPRPPLFSWSMAVGAMLLEPFLNAPEDAVWWSMLALPAVYGALTVFPIASMAKDHFGKGAGVLAAWLIAFMPAHVTHSTWALADHDAFVMLFISVGFMYWLRAVKYAGSARISKTTSP
;
A
#
# COMPACT_ATOMS: atom_id res chain seq x y z
N ALA A 1 9.29 -9.77 19.55
CA ALA A 1 9.42 -10.57 18.31
C ALA A 1 8.18 -10.31 17.46
N VAL A 2 8.35 -10.05 16.20
CA VAL A 2 7.22 -9.92 15.26
C VAL A 2 6.70 -11.34 15.01
N PRO A 3 5.44 -11.66 15.32
CA PRO A 3 4.90 -13.02 15.22
C PRO A 3 5.16 -13.69 13.87
N SER A 4 5.07 -12.93 12.79
CA SER A 4 5.33 -13.39 11.43
C SER A 4 6.78 -13.81 11.15
N MET A 5 7.76 -13.37 11.94
CA MET A 5 9.15 -13.81 11.77
C MET A 5 9.38 -15.23 12.29
N ASN A 6 8.52 -15.73 13.16
CA ASN A 6 8.58 -17.11 13.61
C ASN A 6 8.08 -18.10 12.55
N ALA A 7 7.36 -17.60 11.53
CA ALA A 7 6.88 -18.42 10.43
C ALA A 7 7.98 -18.85 9.46
N PHE A 8 9.10 -18.11 9.41
CA PHE A 8 10.23 -18.49 8.58
C PHE A 8 10.87 -19.79 9.11
N GLY A 9 10.57 -20.88 8.43
CA GLY A 9 11.07 -22.22 8.75
C GLY A 9 10.13 -23.11 9.54
N THR A 10 9.01 -22.62 10.06
CA THR A 10 8.00 -23.44 10.76
C THR A 10 6.72 -23.66 9.96
N GLY A 11 6.51 -22.90 8.87
CA GLY A 11 5.26 -22.93 8.08
C GLY A 11 4.05 -22.31 8.79
N ASN A 12 4.21 -21.78 9.99
CA ASN A 12 3.14 -21.12 10.72
C ASN A 12 3.08 -19.64 10.36
N TRP A 13 2.34 -19.31 9.32
CA TRP A 13 2.13 -17.96 8.87
C TRP A 13 1.14 -17.22 9.79
N ASP A 14 1.48 -16.00 10.18
CA ASP A 14 0.63 -15.14 11.01
C ASP A 14 0.71 -13.68 10.55
N MET A 15 -0.39 -12.95 10.75
CA MET A 15 -0.52 -11.53 10.42
C MET A 15 -0.83 -10.72 11.66
N THR A 16 -0.36 -9.48 11.69
CA THR A 16 -0.67 -8.49 12.72
C THR A 16 -1.87 -7.63 12.32
N GLY A 17 -2.51 -6.93 13.27
CA GLY A 17 -3.58 -5.98 12.95
C GLY A 17 -5.01 -6.52 13.07
N GLY A 18 -5.20 -7.63 13.80
CA GLY A 18 -6.53 -8.15 14.10
C GLY A 18 -7.17 -8.89 12.93
N SER A 19 -8.48 -8.67 12.70
CA SER A 19 -9.27 -9.41 11.71
C SER A 19 -9.11 -8.90 10.27
N ASP A 20 -8.70 -7.64 10.07
CA ASP A 20 -8.66 -7.00 8.74
C ASP A 20 -7.68 -7.66 7.76
N PRO A 21 -6.43 -7.97 8.14
CA PRO A 21 -5.50 -8.70 7.29
C PRO A 21 -6.00 -10.09 6.89
N TRP A 22 -6.66 -10.79 7.79
CA TRP A 22 -7.24 -12.10 7.53
C TRP A 22 -8.42 -12.03 6.54
N TYR A 23 -9.26 -11.00 6.69
CA TYR A 23 -10.30 -10.74 5.71
C TYR A 23 -9.72 -10.39 4.34
N MET A 24 -8.64 -9.59 4.31
CA MET A 24 -7.91 -9.31 3.05
C MET A 24 -7.37 -10.58 2.41
N LYS A 25 -6.79 -11.50 3.20
CA LYS A 25 -6.33 -12.79 2.67
C LYS A 25 -7.47 -13.54 1.98
N ARG A 26 -8.62 -13.63 2.61
CA ARG A 26 -9.81 -14.25 2.01
C ARG A 26 -10.18 -13.59 0.66
N VAL A 27 -10.14 -12.26 0.58
CA VAL A 27 -10.41 -11.54 -0.68
C VAL A 27 -9.35 -11.83 -1.74
N VAL A 28 -8.06 -11.88 -1.35
CA VAL A 28 -6.95 -12.21 -2.27
C VAL A 28 -7.07 -13.65 -2.78
N ASP A 29 -7.34 -14.61 -1.89
CA ASP A 29 -7.55 -16.02 -2.27
C ASP A 29 -8.71 -16.15 -3.27
N TYR A 30 -9.81 -15.41 -3.05
CA TYR A 30 -10.94 -15.37 -3.97
C TYR A 30 -10.55 -14.77 -5.34
N VAL A 31 -9.79 -13.68 -5.35
CA VAL A 31 -9.29 -13.04 -6.59
C VAL A 31 -8.46 -14.03 -7.41
N LEU A 32 -7.54 -14.74 -6.75
CA LEU A 32 -6.67 -15.73 -7.40
C LEU A 32 -7.46 -16.92 -7.96
N ALA A 33 -8.46 -17.39 -7.22
CA ALA A 33 -9.27 -18.53 -7.61
C ALA A 33 -10.28 -18.21 -8.74
N ASN A 34 -10.83 -17.00 -8.78
CA ASN A 34 -11.95 -16.64 -9.65
C ASN A 34 -11.62 -15.59 -10.72
N ASN A 35 -10.42 -14.99 -10.71
CA ASN A 35 -10.04 -13.83 -11.53
C ASN A 35 -11.07 -12.68 -11.46
N ALA A 36 -11.71 -12.52 -10.30
CA ALA A 36 -12.74 -11.52 -10.03
C ALA A 36 -12.65 -11.01 -8.60
N HIS A 37 -13.06 -9.76 -8.38
CA HIS A 37 -13.11 -9.20 -7.04
C HIS A 37 -14.31 -9.77 -6.27
N LEU A 38 -14.12 -10.13 -4.99
CA LEU A 38 -15.20 -10.55 -4.09
C LEU A 38 -16.08 -9.33 -3.74
N VAL A 39 -17.19 -9.17 -4.44
CA VAL A 39 -18.13 -8.05 -4.22
C VAL A 39 -19.13 -8.37 -3.12
N VAL A 40 -19.71 -9.56 -3.14
CA VAL A 40 -20.65 -10.04 -2.13
C VAL A 40 -20.03 -11.25 -1.44
N ASP A 41 -19.88 -11.15 -0.14
CA ASP A 41 -19.34 -12.23 0.69
C ASP A 41 -20.50 -12.86 1.51
N ALA A 42 -20.85 -14.08 1.18
CA ALA A 42 -21.93 -14.80 1.84
C ALA A 42 -21.64 -15.14 3.32
N ASP A 43 -20.36 -15.23 3.68
CA ASP A 43 -19.95 -15.56 5.06
C ASP A 43 -19.84 -14.31 5.95
N ARG A 44 -19.84 -13.13 5.34
CA ARG A 44 -19.84 -11.87 6.08
C ARG A 44 -21.25 -11.63 6.64
N PHE A 45 -21.35 -11.41 7.97
CA PHE A 45 -22.63 -11.26 8.67
C PHE A 45 -23.57 -12.48 8.48
N TYR A 46 -22.99 -13.68 8.48
CA TYR A 46 -23.76 -14.91 8.32
C TYR A 46 -25.01 -14.95 9.22
N PRO A 47 -26.18 -15.44 8.74
CA PRO A 47 -26.42 -16.03 7.40
C PRO A 47 -26.83 -15.05 6.30
N ILE A 48 -26.83 -13.75 6.55
CA ILE A 48 -27.40 -12.73 5.65
C ILE A 48 -26.46 -12.45 4.46
N GLY A 49 -25.15 -12.57 4.68
CA GLY A 49 -24.14 -12.10 3.74
C GLY A 49 -23.93 -10.59 3.81
N GLY A 50 -22.90 -10.08 3.14
CA GLY A 50 -22.62 -8.65 3.11
C GLY A 50 -21.78 -8.22 1.91
N ILE A 51 -21.91 -6.92 1.57
CA ILE A 51 -21.06 -6.32 0.55
C ILE A 51 -19.65 -6.15 1.12
N ASN A 52 -18.64 -6.51 0.33
CA ASN A 52 -17.26 -6.24 0.66
C ASN A 52 -16.97 -4.72 0.49
N PRO A 53 -16.66 -3.98 1.56
CA PRO A 53 -16.39 -2.55 1.48
C PRO A 53 -14.98 -2.22 0.99
N ARG A 54 -14.13 -3.23 0.81
CA ARG A 54 -12.70 -3.04 0.49
C ARG A 54 -12.53 -2.70 -0.99
N PRO A 55 -11.72 -1.68 -1.33
CA PRO A 55 -11.46 -1.33 -2.72
C PRO A 55 -10.71 -2.46 -3.43
N PRO A 56 -11.03 -2.75 -4.70
CA PRO A 56 -10.47 -3.89 -5.41
C PRO A 56 -8.95 -3.77 -5.68
N LEU A 57 -8.44 -2.57 -5.89
CA LEU A 57 -7.07 -2.36 -6.33
C LEU A 57 -6.03 -2.88 -5.34
N PHE A 58 -6.30 -2.79 -4.03
CA PHE A 58 -5.39 -3.33 -3.02
C PHE A 58 -5.31 -4.87 -3.09
N SER A 59 -6.44 -5.56 -3.08
CA SER A 59 -6.46 -7.03 -3.18
C SER A 59 -5.87 -7.54 -4.50
N TRP A 60 -6.11 -6.84 -5.61
CA TRP A 60 -5.46 -7.15 -6.88
C TRP A 60 -3.95 -6.94 -6.85
N SER A 61 -3.46 -5.88 -6.18
CA SER A 61 -2.02 -5.68 -6.05
C SER A 61 -1.34 -6.79 -5.26
N MET A 62 -2.01 -7.32 -4.22
CA MET A 62 -1.53 -8.48 -3.46
C MET A 62 -1.54 -9.76 -4.32
N ALA A 63 -2.60 -9.98 -5.08
CA ALA A 63 -2.71 -11.13 -5.99
C ALA A 63 -1.62 -11.10 -7.06
N VAL A 64 -1.38 -9.94 -7.69
CA VAL A 64 -0.27 -9.76 -8.65
C VAL A 64 1.08 -10.00 -7.99
N GLY A 65 1.28 -9.48 -6.77
CA GLY A 65 2.50 -9.76 -6.00
C GLY A 65 2.72 -11.24 -5.77
N ALA A 66 1.67 -11.99 -5.42
CA ALA A 66 1.72 -13.44 -5.27
C ALA A 66 2.07 -14.14 -6.59
N MET A 67 1.40 -13.79 -7.70
CA MET A 67 1.71 -14.34 -9.03
C MET A 67 3.16 -14.09 -9.45
N LEU A 68 3.73 -12.94 -9.12
CA LEU A 68 5.13 -12.62 -9.44
C LEU A 68 6.13 -13.40 -8.58
N LEU A 69 5.75 -13.75 -7.34
CA LEU A 69 6.59 -14.51 -6.41
C LEU A 69 6.50 -16.03 -6.62
N GLU A 70 5.38 -16.52 -7.11
CA GLU A 70 5.10 -17.96 -7.29
C GLU A 70 6.22 -18.71 -7.99
N PRO A 71 6.83 -18.24 -9.11
CA PRO A 71 7.91 -18.96 -9.78
C PRO A 71 9.18 -19.16 -8.97
N PHE A 72 9.34 -18.41 -7.87
CA PHE A 72 10.53 -18.43 -7.01
C PHE A 72 10.32 -19.22 -5.72
N LEU A 73 9.12 -19.72 -5.49
CA LEU A 73 8.73 -20.38 -4.25
C LEU A 73 8.27 -21.82 -4.51
N ASN A 74 8.36 -22.66 -3.48
CA ASN A 74 8.06 -24.08 -3.61
C ASN A 74 6.54 -24.37 -3.62
N ALA A 75 5.74 -23.46 -3.08
CA ALA A 75 4.29 -23.60 -3.02
C ALA A 75 3.59 -22.28 -3.37
N PRO A 76 2.50 -22.31 -4.17
CA PRO A 76 1.73 -21.13 -4.52
C PRO A 76 1.18 -20.41 -3.27
N GLU A 77 0.82 -21.16 -2.23
CA GLU A 77 0.32 -20.60 -0.98
C GLU A 77 1.37 -19.73 -0.28
N ASP A 78 2.65 -20.13 -0.30
CA ASP A 78 3.75 -19.32 0.24
C ASP A 78 3.86 -17.98 -0.48
N ALA A 79 3.62 -17.93 -1.78
CA ALA A 79 3.66 -16.70 -2.56
C ALA A 79 2.58 -15.70 -2.11
N VAL A 80 1.38 -16.18 -1.79
CA VAL A 80 0.31 -15.35 -1.23
C VAL A 80 0.73 -14.78 0.13
N TRP A 81 1.26 -15.62 1.01
CA TRP A 81 1.73 -15.17 2.32
C TRP A 81 2.85 -14.14 2.20
N TRP A 82 3.86 -14.39 1.38
CA TRP A 82 4.95 -13.45 1.15
C TRP A 82 4.47 -12.11 0.61
N SER A 83 3.55 -12.12 -0.35
CA SER A 83 2.95 -10.92 -0.90
C SER A 83 2.25 -10.11 0.19
N MET A 84 1.41 -10.76 1.00
CA MET A 84 0.64 -10.10 2.05
C MET A 84 1.49 -9.60 3.21
N LEU A 85 2.58 -10.28 3.52
CA LEU A 85 3.48 -9.86 4.59
C LEU A 85 4.38 -8.69 4.17
N ALA A 86 4.90 -8.71 2.94
CA ALA A 86 5.93 -7.78 2.48
C ALA A 86 5.39 -6.49 1.86
N LEU A 87 4.33 -6.56 1.03
CA LEU A 87 3.88 -5.42 0.25
C LEU A 87 3.44 -4.20 1.08
N PRO A 88 2.80 -4.33 2.25
CA PRO A 88 2.50 -3.17 3.09
C PRO A 88 3.76 -2.37 3.47
N ALA A 89 4.83 -3.07 3.84
CA ALA A 89 6.11 -2.42 4.15
C ALA A 89 6.76 -1.78 2.91
N VAL A 90 6.63 -2.40 1.74
CA VAL A 90 7.08 -1.82 0.47
C VAL A 90 6.31 -0.55 0.14
N TYR A 91 4.98 -0.54 0.26
CA TYR A 91 4.16 0.66 0.04
C TYR A 91 4.50 1.78 1.00
N GLY A 92 4.72 1.46 2.28
CA GLY A 92 5.20 2.42 3.27
C GLY A 92 6.54 3.03 2.90
N ALA A 93 7.51 2.21 2.52
CA ALA A 93 8.83 2.68 2.08
C ALA A 93 8.72 3.56 0.82
N LEU A 94 7.89 3.18 -0.14
CA LEU A 94 7.67 3.96 -1.36
C LEU A 94 7.01 5.31 -1.10
N THR A 95 6.21 5.46 -0.04
CA THR A 95 5.56 6.73 0.34
C THR A 95 6.56 7.83 0.69
N VAL A 96 7.77 7.47 1.12
CA VAL A 96 8.85 8.44 1.39
C VAL A 96 9.19 9.29 0.17
N PHE A 97 9.17 8.72 -1.04
CA PHE A 97 9.57 9.42 -2.27
C PHE A 97 8.65 10.57 -2.66
N PRO A 98 7.31 10.40 -2.77
CA PRO A 98 6.42 11.52 -3.08
C PRO A 98 6.44 12.60 -1.99
N ILE A 99 6.50 12.24 -0.72
CA ILE A 99 6.57 13.19 0.40
C ILE A 99 7.86 14.02 0.31
N ALA A 100 9.02 13.37 0.15
CA ALA A 100 10.30 14.05 -0.02
C ALA A 100 10.31 14.95 -1.27
N SER A 101 9.72 14.49 -2.37
CA SER A 101 9.64 15.24 -3.62
C SER A 101 8.79 16.50 -3.47
N MET A 102 7.63 16.42 -2.82
CA MET A 102 6.79 17.59 -2.55
C MET A 102 7.52 18.65 -1.72
N ALA A 103 8.16 18.23 -0.63
CA ALA A 103 8.93 19.15 0.22
C ALA A 103 10.11 19.78 -0.54
N LYS A 104 10.85 18.98 -1.32
CA LYS A 104 11.94 19.46 -2.16
C LYS A 104 11.48 20.49 -3.20
N ASP A 105 10.37 20.23 -3.90
CA ASP A 105 9.87 21.06 -4.98
C ASP A 105 9.39 22.45 -4.51
N HIS A 106 9.00 22.58 -3.23
CA HIS A 106 8.45 23.80 -2.65
C HIS A 106 9.43 24.53 -1.71
N PHE A 107 10.25 23.79 -0.98
CA PHE A 107 11.09 24.34 0.09
C PHE A 107 12.59 24.02 -0.08
N GLY A 108 12.98 23.35 -1.16
CA GLY A 108 14.36 23.05 -1.49
C GLY A 108 14.86 21.70 -0.96
N LYS A 109 16.11 21.36 -1.34
CA LYS A 109 16.68 20.02 -1.12
C LYS A 109 16.73 19.61 0.36
N GLY A 110 17.10 20.53 1.26
CA GLY A 110 17.17 20.25 2.71
C GLY A 110 15.81 19.87 3.29
N ALA A 111 14.75 20.57 2.90
CA ALA A 111 13.39 20.25 3.31
C ALA A 111 12.95 18.87 2.79
N GLY A 112 13.33 18.51 1.57
CA GLY A 112 13.04 17.18 1.02
C GLY A 112 13.69 16.07 1.84
N VAL A 113 14.95 16.23 2.23
CA VAL A 113 15.66 15.24 3.09
C VAL A 113 15.01 15.17 4.46
N LEU A 114 14.72 16.32 5.08
CA LEU A 114 14.05 16.34 6.39
C LEU A 114 12.68 15.67 6.34
N ALA A 115 11.88 15.93 5.32
CA ALA A 115 10.56 15.31 5.14
C ALA A 115 10.66 13.80 4.95
N ALA A 116 11.68 13.32 4.19
CA ALA A 116 11.94 11.88 4.06
C ALA A 116 12.22 11.22 5.41
N TRP A 117 13.08 11.82 6.24
CA TRP A 117 13.38 11.34 7.58
C TRP A 117 12.15 11.36 8.47
N LEU A 118 11.41 12.45 8.49
CA LEU A 118 10.23 12.59 9.34
C LEU A 118 9.18 11.51 9.02
N ILE A 119 8.85 11.29 7.75
CA ILE A 119 7.87 10.26 7.39
C ILE A 119 8.39 8.85 7.65
N ALA A 120 9.66 8.56 7.38
CA ALA A 120 10.26 7.25 7.60
C ALA A 120 10.24 6.81 9.07
N PHE A 121 10.32 7.77 10.00
CA PHE A 121 10.32 7.49 11.45
C PHE A 121 9.03 7.93 12.16
N MET A 122 8.03 8.44 11.43
CA MET A 122 6.75 8.82 12.02
C MET A 122 6.02 7.58 12.56
N PRO A 123 5.75 7.49 13.87
CA PRO A 123 5.15 6.29 14.46
C PRO A 123 3.85 5.87 13.79
N ALA A 124 2.96 6.83 13.50
CA ALA A 124 1.70 6.55 12.82
C ALA A 124 1.90 5.95 11.42
N HIS A 125 2.87 6.41 10.64
CA HIS A 125 3.19 5.84 9.33
C HIS A 125 3.79 4.44 9.46
N VAL A 126 4.75 4.27 10.37
CA VAL A 126 5.43 2.99 10.60
C VAL A 126 4.44 1.92 11.07
N THR A 127 3.55 2.25 12.02
CA THR A 127 2.57 1.27 12.54
C THR A 127 1.57 0.80 11.50
N HIS A 128 1.20 1.66 10.53
CA HIS A 128 0.27 1.31 9.44
C HIS A 128 0.95 0.77 8.17
N SER A 129 2.27 0.68 8.16
CA SER A 129 3.06 0.14 7.04
C SER A 129 4.08 -0.91 7.49
N THR A 130 3.82 -1.56 8.61
CA THR A 130 4.72 -2.57 9.14
C THR A 130 4.57 -3.89 8.39
N TRP A 131 5.62 -4.70 8.47
CA TRP A 131 5.61 -6.09 8.01
C TRP A 131 4.45 -6.87 8.63
N ALA A 132 3.79 -7.70 7.84
CA ALA A 132 2.66 -8.54 8.24
C ALA A 132 1.34 -7.81 8.56
N LEU A 133 1.26 -6.51 8.33
CA LEU A 133 0.01 -5.76 8.42
C LEU A 133 -0.61 -5.62 7.01
N ALA A 134 -1.29 -6.65 6.54
CA ALA A 134 -1.93 -6.66 5.23
C ALA A 134 -3.25 -5.85 5.23
N ASP A 135 -3.14 -4.58 5.63
CA ASP A 135 -4.22 -3.61 5.53
C ASP A 135 -3.94 -2.59 4.41
N HIS A 136 -4.99 -1.97 3.91
CA HIS A 136 -4.91 -1.06 2.77
C HIS A 136 -4.30 0.31 3.08
N ASP A 137 -4.05 0.65 4.33
CA ASP A 137 -3.62 1.98 4.78
C ASP A 137 -2.32 2.44 4.10
N ALA A 138 -1.28 1.61 4.10
CA ALA A 138 -0.01 1.95 3.46
C ALA A 138 -0.16 2.16 1.94
N PHE A 139 -1.00 1.35 1.29
CA PHE A 139 -1.32 1.47 -0.12
C PHE A 139 -2.04 2.79 -0.43
N VAL A 140 -3.08 3.11 0.34
CA VAL A 140 -3.85 4.34 0.19
C VAL A 140 -2.96 5.57 0.41
N MET A 141 -2.12 5.56 1.44
CA MET A 141 -1.18 6.65 1.73
C MET A 141 -0.20 6.89 0.59
N LEU A 142 0.33 5.83 -0.02
CA LEU A 142 1.21 5.95 -1.19
C LEU A 142 0.49 6.66 -2.35
N PHE A 143 -0.69 6.17 -2.75
CA PHE A 143 -1.40 6.71 -3.91
C PHE A 143 -1.93 8.13 -3.67
N ILE A 144 -2.41 8.45 -2.47
CA ILE A 144 -2.78 9.81 -2.10
C ILE A 144 -1.56 10.73 -2.17
N SER A 145 -0.42 10.31 -1.63
CA SER A 145 0.81 11.12 -1.66
C SER A 145 1.31 11.37 -3.08
N VAL A 146 1.26 10.37 -3.95
CA VAL A 146 1.58 10.52 -5.38
C VAL A 146 0.61 11.47 -6.07
N GLY A 147 -0.69 11.34 -5.82
CA GLY A 147 -1.73 12.22 -6.36
C GLY A 147 -1.50 13.69 -5.95
N PHE A 148 -1.24 13.93 -4.67
CA PHE A 148 -0.92 15.28 -4.17
C PHE A 148 0.38 15.83 -4.77
N MET A 149 1.40 15.01 -4.93
CA MET A 149 2.65 15.43 -5.56
C MET A 149 2.41 15.95 -6.99
N TYR A 150 1.66 15.21 -7.80
CA TYR A 150 1.36 15.65 -9.17
C TYR A 150 0.40 16.83 -9.20
N TRP A 151 -0.58 16.88 -8.32
CA TRP A 151 -1.49 18.03 -8.21
C TRP A 151 -0.74 19.32 -7.86
N LEU A 152 0.14 19.31 -6.86
CA LEU A 152 0.97 20.46 -6.50
C LEU A 152 1.89 20.90 -7.63
N ARG A 153 2.48 19.96 -8.36
CA ARG A 153 3.26 20.27 -9.55
C ARG A 153 2.43 20.93 -10.63
N ALA A 154 1.24 20.42 -10.92
CA ALA A 154 0.33 21.00 -11.90
C ALA A 154 -0.04 22.45 -11.55
N VAL A 155 -0.37 22.73 -10.28
CA VAL A 155 -0.68 24.08 -9.80
C VAL A 155 0.53 25.01 -9.97
N LYS A 156 1.74 24.55 -9.61
CA LYS A 156 2.97 25.32 -9.76
C LYS A 156 3.26 25.67 -11.22
N TYR A 157 3.13 24.71 -12.14
CA TYR A 157 3.35 24.95 -13.58
C TYR A 157 2.29 25.86 -14.19
N ALA A 158 1.02 25.72 -13.81
CA ALA A 158 -0.05 26.60 -14.28
C ALA A 158 0.18 28.05 -13.83
N GLY A 159 0.62 28.27 -12.59
CA GLY A 159 0.99 29.58 -12.08
C GLY A 159 2.14 30.21 -12.86
N SER A 160 3.20 29.46 -13.12
CA SER A 160 4.35 29.93 -13.90
C SER A 160 4.00 30.30 -15.35
N ALA A 161 3.18 29.50 -16.01
CA ALA A 161 2.73 29.77 -17.38
C ALA A 161 1.85 31.03 -17.45
N ARG A 162 1.06 31.33 -16.44
CA ARG A 162 0.23 32.56 -16.38
C ARG A 162 1.10 33.81 -16.23
N ILE A 163 2.12 33.77 -15.37
CA ILE A 163 3.05 34.89 -15.16
C ILE A 163 3.82 35.20 -16.46
N SER A 164 4.34 34.16 -17.14
CA SER A 164 5.07 34.34 -18.42
C SER A 164 4.24 35.02 -19.51
N LYS A 165 2.91 34.73 -19.60
CA LYS A 165 2.01 35.39 -20.55
C LYS A 165 1.72 36.84 -20.20
N THR A 166 1.80 37.24 -18.94
CA THR A 166 1.51 38.60 -18.49
C THR A 166 2.76 39.53 -18.62
N THR A 167 3.95 38.96 -18.70
CA THR A 167 5.23 39.69 -18.78
C THR A 167 5.83 39.78 -20.19
N SER A 168 5.19 39.16 -21.19
CA SER A 168 5.58 39.39 -22.60
C SER A 168 4.94 40.69 -23.12
N PRO A 169 5.73 41.67 -23.58
CA PRO A 169 5.26 42.94 -24.15
C PRO A 169 4.49 42.74 -25.45
#